data_86f4d26d781558a9cc466ceae7ee30b6
#
_entry.id   86f4d26d781558a9cc466ceae7ee30b6
#
_cell.length_a   1.000
_cell.length_b   1.000
_cell.length_c   1.000
_cell.angle_alpha   90.00
_cell.angle_beta   90.00
_cell.angle_gamma   90.00
#
_symmetry.space_group_name_H-M   'P 1'
#
loop_
_entity.id
_entity.type
_entity.pdbx_description
1 polymer ?
#
loop_
_entity_poly.entity_id
_entity_poly.type
_entity_poly.pdbx_seq_one_letter_code
_entity_poly.pdbx_strand_id
1 'polypeptide(L)'
;MYVFIFHVLAIKVGDVTDFTNFVNAVIDEASFDNCKGYIDRAKAASDAEVIFGGNCDKSVGYFVEPTVILTTNPKYESMAEEIFGPIITIYVYEDKDFVETLELCDSTSPYALTGAFFAYDLKAQRI
;
A
#
# COMPACT_ATOMS: atom_id res chain seq x y z
N MET A 1 1.94 -9.20 10.26
CA MET A 1 1.98 -7.72 10.17
C MET A 1 3.31 -7.13 10.64
N TYR A 2 3.80 -7.40 11.85
CA TYR A 2 5.07 -6.81 12.36
C TYR A 2 6.30 -7.08 11.49
N VAL A 3 6.47 -8.28 10.95
CA VAL A 3 7.61 -8.64 10.08
C VAL A 3 7.60 -7.81 8.79
N PHE A 4 6.44 -7.59 8.20
CA PHE A 4 6.28 -6.77 7.00
C PHE A 4 6.67 -5.31 7.28
N ILE A 5 6.16 -4.72 8.35
CA ILE A 5 6.50 -3.35 8.76
C ILE A 5 8.02 -3.21 8.99
N PHE A 6 8.66 -4.20 9.62
CA PHE A 6 10.11 -4.18 9.83
C PHE A 6 10.90 -4.10 8.50
N HIS A 7 10.46 -4.81 7.46
CA HIS A 7 11.11 -4.72 6.14
C HIS A 7 10.88 -3.35 5.48
N VAL A 8 9.68 -2.79 5.62
CA VAL A 8 9.39 -1.44 5.09
C VAL A 8 10.22 -0.37 5.78
N LEU A 9 10.45 -0.50 7.10
CA LEU A 9 11.34 0.38 7.89
C LEU A 9 12.79 0.40 7.39
N ALA A 10 13.26 -0.69 6.79
CA ALA A 10 14.62 -0.80 6.27
C ALA A 10 14.79 -0.20 4.87
N ILE A 11 13.69 0.20 4.20
CA ILE A 11 13.72 0.77 2.87
C ILE A 11 14.31 2.19 2.92
N LYS A 12 15.41 2.37 2.21
CA LYS A 12 16.02 3.69 2.01
C LYS A 12 15.36 4.43 0.86
N VAL A 13 15.08 5.70 1.08
CA VAL A 13 14.51 6.62 0.11
C VAL A 13 15.53 7.72 -0.17
N GLY A 14 15.76 8.06 -1.43
CA GLY A 14 16.69 9.13 -1.78
C GLY A 14 17.00 9.24 -3.27
N ASP A 15 18.11 9.90 -3.58
CA ASP A 15 18.53 10.18 -4.95
C ASP A 15 18.76 8.89 -5.76
N VAL A 16 18.36 8.91 -7.02
CA VAL A 16 18.48 7.78 -7.97
C VAL A 16 19.93 7.44 -8.31
N THR A 17 20.87 8.35 -8.16
CA THR A 17 22.30 8.12 -8.38
C THR A 17 22.98 7.36 -7.26
N ASP A 18 22.35 7.31 -6.07
CA ASP A 18 22.80 6.48 -4.95
C ASP A 18 22.10 5.12 -4.97
N PHE A 19 22.77 4.10 -5.50
CA PHE A 19 22.24 2.74 -5.61
C PHE A 19 22.02 2.03 -4.26
N THR A 20 22.31 2.64 -3.14
CA THR A 20 21.89 2.15 -1.81
C THR A 20 20.44 2.49 -1.49
N ASN A 21 19.82 3.42 -2.23
CA ASN A 21 18.41 3.75 -2.12
C ASN A 21 17.55 2.76 -2.92
N PHE A 22 16.49 2.28 -2.31
CA PHE A 22 15.55 1.36 -2.95
C PHE A 22 14.36 2.09 -3.58
N VAL A 23 13.89 3.18 -2.96
CA VAL A 23 12.79 4.03 -3.42
C VAL A 23 13.32 5.41 -3.76
N ASN A 24 12.92 5.93 -4.91
CA ASN A 24 13.25 7.28 -5.37
C ASN A 24 12.02 8.16 -5.45
N ALA A 25 12.15 9.36 -6.07
CA ALA A 25 11.03 10.25 -6.32
C ALA A 25 9.99 9.60 -7.25
N VAL A 26 8.72 9.95 -7.10
CA VAL A 26 7.67 9.64 -8.08
C VAL A 26 7.87 10.48 -9.34
N ILE A 27 7.19 10.11 -10.43
CA ILE A 27 7.53 10.56 -11.78
C ILE A 27 7.40 12.08 -12.00
N ASP A 28 6.39 12.71 -11.39
CA ASP A 28 6.11 14.14 -11.55
C ASP A 28 5.31 14.72 -10.37
N GLU A 29 5.01 16.01 -10.44
CA GLU A 29 4.24 16.73 -9.43
C GLU A 29 2.80 16.22 -9.32
N ALA A 30 2.19 15.85 -10.43
CA ALA A 30 0.81 15.33 -10.43
C ALA A 30 0.74 13.99 -9.67
N SER A 31 1.71 13.10 -9.90
CA SER A 31 1.85 11.84 -9.18
C SER A 31 2.11 12.06 -7.68
N PHE A 32 2.98 13.04 -7.35
CA PHE A 32 3.23 13.42 -5.96
C PHE A 32 1.97 13.92 -5.26
N ASP A 33 1.25 14.86 -5.86
CA ASP A 33 0.05 15.45 -5.30
C ASP A 33 -1.07 14.40 -5.18
N ASN A 34 -1.17 13.47 -6.15
CA ASN A 34 -2.08 12.32 -6.09
C ASN A 34 -1.77 11.44 -4.89
N CYS A 35 -0.53 10.95 -4.75
CA CYS A 35 -0.10 10.11 -3.61
C CYS A 35 -0.34 10.81 -2.28
N LYS A 36 0.06 12.10 -2.18
CA LYS A 36 -0.16 12.91 -0.98
C LYS A 36 -1.64 13.02 -0.64
N GLY A 37 -2.50 13.20 -1.63
CA GLY A 37 -3.96 13.26 -1.46
C GLY A 37 -4.53 12.00 -0.83
N TYR A 38 -4.12 10.80 -1.28
CA TYR A 38 -4.54 9.53 -0.66
C TYR A 38 -4.06 9.40 0.79
N ILE A 39 -2.82 9.78 1.06
CA ILE A 39 -2.24 9.75 2.41
C ILE A 39 -3.00 10.71 3.34
N ASP A 40 -3.26 11.94 2.90
CA ASP A 40 -3.96 12.94 3.70
C ASP A 40 -5.41 12.52 4.00
N ARG A 41 -6.11 11.93 3.02
CA ARG A 41 -7.46 11.37 3.24
C ARG A 41 -7.43 10.20 4.21
N ALA A 42 -6.45 9.30 4.10
CA ALA A 42 -6.30 8.19 5.03
C ALA A 42 -6.04 8.65 6.47
N LYS A 43 -5.23 9.71 6.65
CA LYS A 43 -5.00 10.32 7.97
C LYS A 43 -6.27 10.95 8.58
N ALA A 44 -7.20 11.39 7.74
CA ALA A 44 -8.45 12.02 8.17
C ALA A 44 -9.64 11.04 8.27
N ALA A 45 -9.50 9.83 7.74
CA ALA A 45 -10.56 8.83 7.69
C ALA A 45 -10.83 8.21 9.07
N SER A 46 -12.07 7.79 9.29
CA SER A 46 -12.46 7.03 10.50
C SER A 46 -12.29 5.52 10.35
N ASP A 47 -12.20 5.03 9.11
CA ASP A 47 -12.10 3.62 8.73
C ASP A 47 -10.72 3.24 8.15
N ALA A 48 -9.75 4.18 8.21
CA ALA A 48 -8.36 3.93 7.80
C ALA A 48 -7.38 4.63 8.75
N GLU A 49 -6.16 4.10 8.84
CA GLU A 49 -5.06 4.62 9.63
C GLU A 49 -3.75 4.47 8.87
N VAL A 50 -2.94 5.53 8.84
CA VAL A 50 -1.56 5.45 8.34
C VAL A 50 -0.68 4.89 9.47
N ILE A 51 -0.34 3.60 9.39
CA ILE A 51 0.42 2.89 10.43
C ILE A 51 1.94 2.98 10.23
N PHE A 52 2.39 3.43 9.05
CA PHE A 52 3.80 3.67 8.73
C PHE A 52 3.94 4.69 7.60
N GLY A 53 5.02 5.49 7.63
CA GLY A 53 5.33 6.48 6.61
C GLY A 53 4.39 7.69 6.61
N GLY A 54 3.98 8.09 5.44
CA GLY A 54 3.01 9.18 5.27
C GLY A 54 3.63 10.56 5.19
N ASN A 55 4.96 10.68 5.06
CA ASN A 55 5.65 11.94 4.80
C ASN A 55 5.84 12.13 3.30
N CYS A 56 5.66 13.37 2.85
CA CYS A 56 5.84 13.77 1.47
C CYS A 56 6.66 15.06 1.43
N ASP A 57 7.72 15.09 0.63
CA ASP A 57 8.60 16.26 0.49
C ASP A 57 8.91 16.51 -0.98
N LYS A 58 8.60 17.73 -1.46
CA LYS A 58 8.92 18.18 -2.82
C LYS A 58 9.93 19.33 -2.87
N SER A 59 10.67 19.56 -1.78
CA SER A 59 11.66 20.64 -1.70
C SER A 59 12.87 20.43 -2.62
N VAL A 60 13.25 19.17 -2.83
CA VAL A 60 14.39 18.77 -3.69
C VAL A 60 14.00 17.78 -4.78
N GLY A 61 12.79 17.22 -4.71
CA GLY A 61 12.26 16.22 -5.64
C GLY A 61 10.91 15.71 -5.14
N TYR A 62 10.18 15.00 -5.97
CA TYR A 62 8.84 14.51 -5.66
C TYR A 62 8.89 13.24 -4.80
N PHE A 63 9.41 13.36 -3.57
CA PHE A 63 9.59 12.22 -2.67
C PHE A 63 8.34 11.94 -1.85
N VAL A 64 7.85 10.70 -1.98
CA VAL A 64 6.79 10.13 -1.17
C VAL A 64 7.37 8.97 -0.38
N GLU A 65 7.30 9.04 0.94
CA GLU A 65 7.78 7.95 1.81
C GLU A 65 6.94 6.69 1.60
N PRO A 66 7.55 5.48 1.54
CA PRO A 66 6.80 4.24 1.57
C PRO A 66 5.77 4.25 2.70
N THR A 67 4.51 4.13 2.35
CA THR A 67 3.39 4.35 3.27
C THR A 67 2.55 3.10 3.39
N VAL A 68 2.20 2.74 4.62
CA VAL A 68 1.29 1.61 4.91
C VAL A 68 0.02 2.15 5.56
N ILE A 69 -1.09 1.89 4.90
CA ILE A 69 -2.44 2.20 5.39
C ILE A 69 -3.09 0.91 5.88
N LEU A 70 -3.63 0.91 7.07
CA LEU A 70 -4.49 -0.15 7.60
C LEU A 70 -5.94 0.33 7.52
N THR A 71 -6.82 -0.48 6.97
CA THR A 71 -8.25 -0.14 6.88
C THR A 71 -9.15 -1.24 7.44
N THR A 72 -10.28 -0.84 7.98
CA THR A 72 -11.39 -1.73 8.34
C THR A 72 -12.43 -1.87 7.22
N ASN A 73 -12.30 -1.06 6.16
CA ASN A 73 -13.19 -1.07 5.00
C ASN A 73 -12.50 -1.80 3.83
N PRO A 74 -12.96 -2.99 3.45
CA PRO A 74 -12.34 -3.77 2.37
C PRO A 74 -12.48 -3.12 0.98
N LYS A 75 -13.35 -2.12 0.83
CA LYS A 75 -13.52 -1.32 -0.39
C LYS A 75 -13.02 0.12 -0.23
N TYR A 76 -12.07 0.32 0.69
CA TYR A 76 -11.45 1.62 0.87
C TYR A 76 -10.83 2.12 -0.46
N GLU A 77 -10.89 3.43 -0.73
CA GLU A 77 -10.48 4.00 -2.03
C GLU A 77 -9.10 3.54 -2.51
N SER A 78 -8.11 3.48 -1.59
CA SER A 78 -6.75 3.06 -1.94
C SER A 78 -6.58 1.54 -2.17
N MET A 79 -7.64 0.73 -1.95
CA MET A 79 -7.70 -0.68 -2.37
C MET A 79 -8.39 -0.84 -3.72
N ALA A 80 -9.28 0.09 -4.09
CA ALA A 80 -10.07 0.03 -5.31
C ALA A 80 -9.40 0.74 -6.50
N GLU A 81 -8.58 1.74 -6.23
CA GLU A 81 -7.97 2.60 -7.26
C GLU A 81 -6.46 2.36 -7.40
N GLU A 82 -5.96 2.54 -8.62
CA GLU A 82 -4.53 2.45 -8.92
C GLU A 82 -3.85 3.79 -8.63
N ILE A 83 -3.00 3.83 -7.59
CA ILE A 83 -2.37 5.08 -7.12
C ILE A 83 -1.07 5.38 -7.89
N PHE A 84 -0.36 4.37 -8.34
CA PHE A 84 0.96 4.46 -8.99
C PHE A 84 2.03 5.13 -8.10
N GLY A 85 2.06 4.75 -6.82
CA GLY A 85 2.98 5.31 -5.83
C GLY A 85 3.34 4.33 -4.73
N PRO A 86 4.27 4.68 -3.83
CA PRO A 86 4.77 3.78 -2.79
C PRO A 86 3.80 3.66 -1.61
N ILE A 87 2.55 3.31 -1.88
CA ILE A 87 1.47 3.17 -0.90
C ILE A 87 0.94 1.74 -0.95
N ILE A 88 0.86 1.10 0.21
CA ILE A 88 0.25 -0.22 0.39
C ILE A 88 -0.91 -0.08 1.37
N THR A 89 -2.06 -0.64 1.02
CA THR A 89 -3.22 -0.71 1.91
C THR A 89 -3.44 -2.15 2.35
N ILE A 90 -3.64 -2.32 3.66
CA ILE A 90 -3.86 -3.62 4.30
C ILE A 90 -5.28 -3.66 4.85
N TYR A 91 -5.99 -4.73 4.53
CA TYR A 91 -7.23 -5.13 5.18
C TYR A 91 -7.01 -6.46 5.88
N VAL A 92 -7.42 -6.56 7.14
CA VAL A 92 -7.31 -7.79 7.94
C VAL A 92 -8.68 -8.42 8.04
N TYR A 93 -8.78 -9.68 7.64
CA TYR A 93 -10.02 -10.46 7.69
C TYR A 93 -9.92 -11.62 8.68
N GLU A 94 -11.04 -12.11 9.14
CA GLU A 94 -11.13 -13.29 10.02
C GLU A 94 -10.98 -14.58 9.20
N ASP A 95 -10.31 -15.59 9.73
CA ASP A 95 -10.07 -16.87 9.03
C ASP A 95 -11.35 -17.52 8.49
N LYS A 96 -12.49 -17.34 9.19
CA LYS A 96 -13.81 -17.83 8.76
C LYS A 96 -14.32 -17.19 7.47
N ASP A 97 -13.87 -15.97 7.17
CA ASP A 97 -14.33 -15.14 6.05
C ASP A 97 -13.41 -15.29 4.83
N PHE A 98 -12.56 -16.32 4.80
CA PHE A 98 -11.54 -16.49 3.76
C PHE A 98 -12.13 -16.55 2.33
N VAL A 99 -13.17 -17.36 2.11
CA VAL A 99 -13.79 -17.54 0.79
C VAL A 99 -14.45 -16.24 0.34
N GLU A 100 -15.17 -15.57 1.23
CA GLU A 100 -15.80 -14.28 0.96
C GLU A 100 -14.75 -13.20 0.67
N THR A 101 -13.58 -13.28 1.32
CA THR A 101 -12.46 -12.36 1.06
C THR A 101 -11.86 -12.57 -0.32
N LEU A 102 -11.80 -13.79 -0.84
CA LEU A 102 -11.36 -14.05 -2.22
C LEU A 102 -12.32 -13.40 -3.24
N GLU A 103 -13.63 -13.56 -3.06
CA GLU A 103 -14.64 -12.91 -3.91
C GLU A 103 -14.56 -11.37 -3.82
N LEU A 104 -14.28 -10.88 -2.62
CA LEU A 104 -14.06 -9.45 -2.38
C LEU A 104 -12.82 -8.94 -3.12
N CYS A 105 -11.70 -9.64 -3.07
CA CYS A 105 -10.48 -9.29 -3.82
C CYS A 105 -10.75 -9.21 -5.31
N ASP A 106 -11.49 -10.16 -5.86
CA ASP A 106 -11.85 -10.19 -7.30
C ASP A 106 -12.75 -9.01 -7.70
N SER A 107 -13.64 -8.59 -6.81
CA SER A 107 -14.68 -7.59 -7.10
C SER A 107 -14.34 -6.15 -6.67
N THR A 108 -13.26 -5.93 -5.92
CA THR A 108 -12.95 -4.61 -5.33
C THR A 108 -12.42 -3.62 -6.35
N SER A 109 -11.65 -4.09 -7.33
CA SER A 109 -11.00 -3.23 -8.32
C SER A 109 -11.16 -3.81 -9.74
N PRO A 110 -11.27 -2.96 -10.77
CA PRO A 110 -11.22 -3.41 -12.16
C PRO A 110 -9.80 -3.75 -12.62
N TYR A 111 -8.78 -3.46 -11.82
CA TYR A 111 -7.37 -3.67 -12.15
C TYR A 111 -6.90 -5.06 -11.71
N ALA A 112 -6.17 -5.76 -12.58
CA ALA A 112 -5.69 -7.11 -12.32
C ALA A 112 -4.38 -7.37 -13.05
N LEU A 113 -3.29 -6.70 -12.65
CA LEU A 113 -1.99 -6.90 -13.28
C LEU A 113 -1.28 -8.13 -12.73
N THR A 114 -1.25 -8.29 -11.42
CA THR A 114 -0.56 -9.39 -10.73
C THR A 114 -1.18 -9.64 -9.36
N GLY A 115 -1.02 -10.87 -8.89
CA GLY A 115 -1.42 -11.27 -7.56
C GLY A 115 -0.47 -12.32 -6.99
N ALA A 116 -0.40 -12.41 -5.67
CA ALA A 116 0.35 -13.45 -4.99
C ALA A 116 -0.44 -13.96 -3.79
N PHE A 117 -0.39 -15.28 -3.60
CA PHE A 117 -1.02 -15.95 -2.49
C PHE A 117 0.04 -16.63 -1.62
N PHE A 118 0.09 -16.29 -0.35
CA PHE A 118 1.04 -16.83 0.60
C PHE A 118 0.31 -17.59 1.69
N ALA A 119 0.63 -18.89 1.87
CA ALA A 119 0.14 -19.69 2.97
C ALA A 119 1.21 -20.68 3.41
N TYR A 120 1.25 -21.00 4.70
CA TYR A 120 2.11 -22.07 5.24
C TYR A 120 1.56 -23.46 4.88
N ASP A 121 0.24 -23.62 4.78
CA ASP A 121 -0.39 -24.88 4.38
C ASP A 121 -0.60 -24.92 2.86
N LEU A 122 0.03 -25.90 2.20
CA LEU A 122 -0.12 -26.13 0.76
C LEU A 122 -1.56 -26.43 0.33
N LYS A 123 -2.41 -26.93 1.24
CA LYS A 123 -3.83 -27.16 0.93
C LYS A 123 -4.58 -25.83 0.78
N ALA A 124 -4.25 -24.84 1.61
CA ALA A 124 -4.84 -23.52 1.52
C ALA A 124 -4.46 -22.78 0.21
N GLN A 125 -3.34 -23.17 -0.44
CA GLN A 125 -2.95 -22.61 -1.73
C GLN A 125 -3.70 -23.22 -2.93
N ARG A 126 -4.54 -24.22 -2.73
CA ARG A 126 -5.23 -24.97 -3.79
C ARG A 126 -6.75 -24.79 -3.79
N ILE A 127 -7.24 -23.91 -2.92
CA ILE A 127 -8.63 -23.53 -2.88
C ILE A 127 -8.90 -22.47 -3.93
#